data_8cd0c221e24fbb2d04a6621d953c45c0
#
_entry.id   8cd0c221e24fbb2d04a6621d953c45c0
#
_cell.length_a   1.000
_cell.length_b   1.000
_cell.length_c   1.000
_cell.angle_alpha   90.00
_cell.angle_beta   90.00
_cell.angle_gamma   90.00
#
_symmetry.space_group_name_H-M   'P 1'
#
loop_
_entity.id
_entity.type
_entity.pdbx_description
1 polymer ?
#
loop_
_entity_poly.entity_id
_entity_poly.type
_entity_poly.pdbx_seq_one_letter_code
_entity_poly.pdbx_strand_id
1 'polypeptide(L)'
;FIRNSVQLKNAMKKTILVKSHEQRKTVTKKPCAIVTTGGSMDGGPVAHYIKYVYADPKSALITAGYQIPGTAGRYLLDTGRYVTEAVDLKVKCPMYNFELSSHAGRDELLQLVKDLRPKKVMCIHGAHCQRFAMELKSQLSIDAFAPKQGDVVDL
;
A
#
# COMPACT_ATOMS: atom_id res chain seq x y z
N PHE A 1 8.52 5.89 -12.01
CA PHE A 1 8.59 6.52 -13.35
C PHE A 1 7.37 7.42 -13.54
N ILE A 2 7.61 8.73 -13.71
CA ILE A 2 6.54 9.72 -13.92
C ILE A 2 6.24 9.75 -15.41
N ARG A 3 5.08 9.22 -15.84
CA ARG A 3 4.68 9.21 -17.26
C ARG A 3 4.51 10.61 -17.86
N ASN A 4 4.07 11.59 -17.06
CA ASN A 4 3.88 12.97 -17.51
C ASN A 4 4.31 13.97 -16.43
N SER A 5 5.55 14.43 -16.52
CA SER A 5 6.12 15.37 -15.55
C SER A 5 5.44 16.76 -15.57
N VAL A 6 4.90 17.19 -16.71
CA VAL A 6 4.21 18.47 -16.83
C VAL A 6 2.86 18.43 -16.11
N GLN A 7 2.09 17.36 -16.29
CA GLN A 7 0.82 17.17 -15.56
C GLN A 7 1.06 17.10 -14.06
N LEU A 8 2.08 16.36 -13.61
CA LEU A 8 2.43 16.29 -12.19
C LEU A 8 2.79 17.66 -11.63
N LYS A 9 3.65 18.44 -12.31
CA LYS A 9 4.01 19.81 -11.89
C LYS A 9 2.78 20.70 -11.79
N ASN A 10 1.85 20.60 -12.73
CA ASN A 10 0.61 21.39 -12.72
C ASN A 10 -0.35 20.95 -11.59
N ALA A 11 -0.44 19.67 -11.31
CA ALA A 11 -1.20 19.17 -10.18
C ALA A 11 -0.61 19.65 -8.85
N MET A 12 0.72 19.57 -8.69
CA MET A 12 1.41 20.04 -7.49
C MET A 12 1.22 21.55 -7.23
N LYS A 13 1.15 22.38 -8.26
CA LYS A 13 0.85 23.81 -8.09
C LYS A 13 -0.53 24.09 -7.49
N LYS A 14 -1.48 23.16 -7.68
CA LYS A 14 -2.85 23.25 -7.13
C LYS A 14 -2.98 22.55 -5.77
N THR A 15 -1.95 21.87 -5.32
CA THR A 15 -1.94 21.10 -4.06
C THR A 15 -1.49 21.98 -2.91
N ILE A 16 -2.21 21.92 -1.79
CA ILE A 16 -1.84 22.60 -0.56
C ILE A 16 -1.04 21.59 0.30
N LEU A 17 0.22 21.92 0.54
CA LEU A 17 1.04 21.12 1.44
C LEU A 17 0.72 21.49 2.90
N VAL A 18 0.13 20.57 3.65
CA VAL A 18 -0.20 20.77 5.06
C VAL A 18 1.06 20.59 5.91
N LYS A 19 1.53 21.67 6.54
CA LYS A 19 2.81 21.72 7.27
C LYS A 19 2.62 21.74 8.79
N SER A 20 1.42 22.08 9.30
CA SER A 20 1.19 22.25 10.73
C SER A 20 -0.09 21.56 11.21
N HIS A 21 -0.16 21.33 12.53
CA HIS A 21 -1.36 20.77 13.16
C HIS A 21 -2.58 21.71 13.00
N GLU A 22 -2.37 23.03 13.07
CA GLU A 22 -3.45 24.00 12.90
C GLU A 22 -4.00 23.99 11.47
N GLN A 23 -3.15 23.83 10.47
CA GLN A 23 -3.59 23.65 9.09
C GLN A 23 -4.44 22.39 8.91
N ARG A 24 -4.09 21.28 9.59
CA ARG A 24 -4.89 20.04 9.55
C ARG A 24 -6.32 20.23 10.00
N LYS A 25 -6.56 21.08 11.01
CA LYS A 25 -7.90 21.38 11.52
C LYS A 25 -8.73 22.22 10.54
N THR A 26 -8.07 22.99 9.67
CA THR A 26 -8.74 23.92 8.76
C THR A 26 -9.04 23.34 7.40
N VAL A 27 -8.22 22.43 6.87
CA VAL A 27 -8.41 21.87 5.53
C VAL A 27 -9.70 21.07 5.37
N THR A 28 -10.18 20.45 6.45
CA THR A 28 -11.43 19.67 6.46
C THR A 28 -12.70 20.51 6.50
N LYS A 29 -12.60 21.83 6.65
CA LYS A 29 -13.77 22.73 6.71
C LYS A 29 -14.42 22.98 5.36
N LYS A 30 -13.75 22.61 4.26
CA LYS A 30 -14.24 22.76 2.88
C LYS A 30 -14.11 21.43 2.15
N PRO A 31 -14.95 21.18 1.13
CA PRO A 31 -14.77 20.00 0.27
C PRO A 31 -13.36 19.98 -0.33
N CYS A 32 -12.66 18.88 -0.13
CA CYS A 32 -11.29 18.68 -0.61
C CYS A 32 -10.95 17.20 -0.75
N ALA A 33 -9.93 16.89 -1.56
CA ALA A 33 -9.28 15.60 -1.56
C ALA A 33 -8.00 15.68 -0.71
N ILE A 34 -7.88 14.78 0.28
CA ILE A 34 -6.73 14.72 1.17
C ILE A 34 -5.90 13.49 0.82
N VAL A 35 -4.65 13.69 0.42
CA VAL A 35 -3.67 12.62 0.26
C VAL A 35 -2.74 12.63 1.46
N THR A 36 -2.63 11.52 2.16
CA THR A 36 -1.87 11.44 3.41
C THR A 36 -1.06 10.14 3.50
N THR A 37 -0.03 10.17 4.31
CA THR A 37 0.76 9.00 4.69
C THR A 37 0.08 8.19 5.81
N GLY A 38 0.65 7.04 6.14
CA GLY A 38 0.07 6.09 7.09
C GLY A 38 -0.81 5.06 6.38
N GLY A 39 -0.27 4.41 5.33
CA GLY A 39 -1.00 3.46 4.49
C GLY A 39 -1.58 2.27 5.26
N SER A 40 -0.91 1.79 6.31
CA SER A 40 -1.42 0.76 7.24
C SER A 40 -2.50 1.27 8.19
N MET A 41 -2.68 2.60 8.28
CA MET A 41 -3.64 3.29 9.13
C MET A 41 -3.45 3.09 10.65
N ASP A 42 -2.33 2.52 11.09
CA ASP A 42 -2.02 2.32 12.53
C ASP A 42 -1.74 3.64 13.26
N GLY A 43 -1.51 4.70 12.53
CA GLY A 43 -1.23 6.02 13.11
C GLY A 43 -0.90 7.08 12.06
N GLY A 44 -0.31 8.18 12.51
CA GLY A 44 0.09 9.28 11.64
C GLY A 44 -1.07 10.19 11.23
N PRO A 45 -0.91 10.98 10.16
CA PRO A 45 -1.90 11.97 9.75
C PRO A 45 -3.26 11.38 9.38
N VAL A 46 -3.32 10.15 8.87
CA VAL A 46 -4.58 9.49 8.53
C VAL A 46 -5.49 9.33 9.75
N ALA A 47 -4.94 8.99 10.92
CA ALA A 47 -5.68 8.86 12.16
C ALA A 47 -6.34 10.18 12.62
N HIS A 48 -5.77 11.32 12.20
CA HIS A 48 -6.39 12.62 12.41
C HIS A 48 -7.59 12.83 11.48
N TYR A 49 -7.41 12.59 10.18
CA TYR A 49 -8.41 12.93 9.17
C TYR A 49 -9.62 12.00 9.18
N ILE A 50 -9.44 10.72 9.49
CA ILE A 50 -10.55 9.75 9.50
C ILE A 50 -11.67 10.17 10.46
N LYS A 51 -11.33 10.86 11.55
CA LYS A 51 -12.29 11.37 12.54
C LYS A 51 -13.29 12.39 11.98
N TYR A 52 -12.97 13.01 10.85
CA TYR A 52 -13.85 13.99 10.20
C TYR A 52 -14.72 13.39 9.11
N VAL A 53 -14.31 12.23 8.56
CA VAL A 53 -14.98 11.65 7.38
C VAL A 53 -15.73 10.35 7.67
N TYR A 54 -15.39 9.64 8.75
CA TYR A 54 -15.89 8.28 9.01
C TYR A 54 -17.43 8.15 9.04
N ALA A 55 -18.14 9.18 9.50
CA ALA A 55 -19.59 9.18 9.64
C ALA A 55 -20.33 9.98 8.54
N ASP A 56 -19.60 10.71 7.69
CA ASP A 56 -20.20 11.56 6.67
C ASP A 56 -20.44 10.80 5.36
N PRO A 57 -21.70 10.58 4.93
CA PRO A 57 -22.02 9.83 3.72
C PRO A 57 -21.62 10.56 2.42
N LYS A 58 -21.29 11.86 2.48
CA LYS A 58 -20.80 12.65 1.35
C LYS A 58 -19.29 12.58 1.18
N SER A 59 -18.58 12.05 2.18
CA SER A 59 -17.15 11.79 2.13
C SER A 59 -16.89 10.39 1.58
N ALA A 60 -15.64 10.10 1.19
CA ALA A 60 -15.19 8.76 0.84
C ALA A 60 -13.79 8.52 1.41
N LEU A 61 -13.52 7.29 1.81
CA LEU A 61 -12.22 6.83 2.23
C LEU A 61 -11.63 5.94 1.14
N ILE A 62 -10.43 6.29 0.69
CA ILE A 62 -9.72 5.56 -0.36
C ILE A 62 -8.38 5.09 0.19
N THR A 63 -8.17 3.78 0.22
CA THR A 63 -6.86 3.20 0.50
C THR A 63 -6.17 2.87 -0.83
N ALA A 64 -4.90 3.26 -0.93
CA ALA A 64 -4.08 3.04 -2.12
C ALA A 64 -2.88 2.17 -1.75
N GLY A 65 -2.93 0.90 -2.12
CA GLY A 65 -1.92 -0.09 -1.83
C GLY A 65 -2.40 -1.24 -0.93
N TYR A 66 -1.51 -2.21 -0.80
CA TYR A 66 -1.77 -3.42 -0.03
C TYR A 66 -1.96 -3.12 1.45
N GLN A 67 -3.01 -3.67 2.04
CA GLN A 67 -3.26 -3.57 3.48
C GLN A 67 -2.72 -4.82 4.19
N ILE A 68 -1.71 -4.60 5.02
CA ILE A 68 -0.98 -5.68 5.71
C ILE A 68 -1.87 -6.33 6.77
N PRO A 69 -1.97 -7.67 6.84
CA PRO A 69 -2.67 -8.35 7.93
C PRO A 69 -2.18 -7.90 9.30
N GLY A 70 -3.12 -7.71 10.25
CA GLY A 70 -2.81 -7.24 11.60
C GLY A 70 -2.76 -5.72 11.74
N THR A 71 -2.89 -4.94 10.67
CA THR A 71 -2.94 -3.47 10.72
C THR A 71 -4.37 -2.94 10.84
N ALA A 72 -4.51 -1.71 11.34
CA ALA A 72 -5.80 -1.03 11.44
C ALA A 72 -6.48 -0.84 10.07
N GLY A 73 -5.69 -0.61 9.00
CA GLY A 73 -6.20 -0.49 7.65
C GLY A 73 -6.77 -1.82 7.12
N ARG A 74 -6.11 -2.94 7.40
CA ARG A 74 -6.64 -4.26 7.05
C ARG A 74 -7.91 -4.57 7.83
N TYR A 75 -7.90 -4.36 9.14
CA TYR A 75 -9.07 -4.55 9.99
C TYR A 75 -10.27 -3.70 9.54
N LEU A 76 -10.01 -2.45 9.14
CA LEU A 76 -11.03 -1.57 8.59
C LEU A 76 -11.67 -2.13 7.31
N LEU A 77 -10.87 -2.63 6.37
CA LEU A 77 -11.39 -3.21 5.13
C LEU A 77 -12.24 -4.47 5.39
N ASP A 78 -11.82 -5.31 6.34
CA ASP A 78 -12.51 -6.56 6.65
C ASP A 78 -13.80 -6.35 7.46
N THR A 79 -13.87 -5.32 8.32
CA THR A 79 -14.94 -5.17 9.32
C THR A 79 -15.76 -3.88 9.19
N GLY A 80 -15.29 -2.92 8.42
CA GLY A 80 -15.87 -1.57 8.37
C GLY A 80 -15.63 -0.74 9.65
N ARG A 81 -14.69 -1.18 10.51
CA ARG A 81 -14.34 -0.49 11.76
C ARG A 81 -12.89 -0.06 11.76
N TYR A 82 -12.64 1.19 12.04
CA TYR A 82 -11.31 1.73 12.27
C TYR A 82 -10.98 1.66 13.75
N VAL A 83 -10.09 0.76 14.12
CA VAL A 83 -9.73 0.52 15.53
C VAL A 83 -8.24 0.74 15.72
N THR A 84 -7.91 1.56 16.71
CA THR A 84 -6.55 1.80 17.21
C THR A 84 -6.62 1.87 18.73
N GLU A 85 -5.48 1.96 19.41
CA GLU A 85 -5.46 2.17 20.88
C GLU A 85 -6.26 3.41 21.32
N ALA A 86 -6.35 4.44 20.47
CA ALA A 86 -6.97 5.71 20.79
C ALA A 86 -8.45 5.83 20.39
N VAL A 87 -8.92 5.04 19.44
CA VAL A 87 -10.28 5.19 18.88
C VAL A 87 -10.83 3.87 18.35
N ASP A 88 -12.16 3.75 18.39
CA ASP A 88 -12.94 2.70 17.73
C ASP A 88 -14.12 3.34 17.01
N LEU A 89 -14.04 3.42 15.67
CA LEU A 89 -14.99 4.14 14.84
C LEU A 89 -15.65 3.19 13.83
N LYS A 90 -16.97 3.12 13.83
CA LYS A 90 -17.72 2.45 12.76
C LYS A 90 -17.77 3.39 11.55
N VAL A 91 -17.05 3.04 10.48
CA VAL A 91 -17.01 3.83 9.26
C VAL A 91 -18.30 3.65 8.47
N LYS A 92 -18.94 4.78 8.12
CA LYS A 92 -20.21 4.83 7.38
C LYS A 92 -20.08 5.45 5.99
N CYS A 93 -18.99 6.21 5.76
CA CYS A 93 -18.72 6.72 4.42
C CYS A 93 -18.36 5.58 3.46
N PRO A 94 -18.60 5.72 2.16
CA PRO A 94 -18.11 4.81 1.14
C PRO A 94 -16.60 4.56 1.26
N MET A 95 -16.19 3.29 1.12
CA MET A 95 -14.78 2.88 1.17
C MET A 95 -14.38 2.21 -0.14
N TYR A 96 -13.21 2.55 -0.63
CA TYR A 96 -12.62 1.98 -1.85
C TYR A 96 -11.18 1.58 -1.56
N ASN A 97 -10.76 0.44 -2.10
CA ASN A 97 -9.37 -0.01 -2.05
C ASN A 97 -8.84 -0.17 -3.48
N PHE A 98 -7.70 0.46 -3.77
CA PHE A 98 -6.99 0.34 -5.04
C PHE A 98 -5.57 -0.14 -4.79
N GLU A 99 -5.16 -1.19 -5.45
CA GLU A 99 -3.79 -1.70 -5.36
C GLU A 99 -2.89 -0.95 -6.35
N LEU A 100 -2.53 0.29 -6.00
CA LEU A 100 -1.59 1.12 -6.75
C LEU A 100 -0.17 0.88 -6.22
N SER A 101 0.38 -0.30 -6.47
CA SER A 101 1.74 -0.64 -6.08
C SER A 101 2.73 -0.20 -7.16
N SER A 102 3.90 0.29 -6.73
CA SER A 102 5.08 0.48 -7.61
C SER A 102 5.99 -0.75 -7.63
N HIS A 103 5.66 -1.79 -6.88
CA HIS A 103 6.39 -3.06 -6.92
C HIS A 103 6.00 -3.84 -8.17
N ALA A 104 6.96 -4.59 -8.71
CA ALA A 104 6.70 -5.49 -9.81
C ALA A 104 5.69 -6.56 -9.39
N GLY A 105 4.70 -6.81 -10.25
CA GLY A 105 3.75 -7.90 -10.09
C GLY A 105 4.38 -9.25 -10.41
N ARG A 106 3.66 -10.33 -10.10
CA ARG A 106 4.13 -11.70 -10.37
C ARG A 106 4.57 -11.90 -11.82
N ASP A 107 3.78 -11.44 -12.78
CA ASP A 107 4.06 -11.65 -14.21
C ASP A 107 5.25 -10.81 -14.68
N GLU A 108 5.44 -9.63 -14.12
CA GLU A 108 6.61 -8.79 -14.37
C GLU A 108 7.89 -9.42 -13.80
N LEU A 109 7.80 -10.04 -12.60
CA LEU A 109 8.93 -10.78 -12.03
C LEU A 109 9.27 -12.04 -12.83
N LEU A 110 8.26 -12.77 -13.31
CA LEU A 110 8.48 -13.90 -14.23
C LEU A 110 9.14 -13.45 -15.51
N GLN A 111 8.70 -12.35 -16.10
CA GLN A 111 9.29 -11.82 -17.32
C GLN A 111 10.74 -11.36 -17.08
N LEU A 112 11.00 -10.69 -15.94
CA LEU A 112 12.36 -10.30 -15.56
C LEU A 112 13.30 -11.49 -15.49
N VAL A 113 12.87 -12.60 -14.85
CA VAL A 113 13.68 -13.82 -14.76
C VAL A 113 13.90 -14.46 -16.15
N LYS A 114 12.88 -14.46 -17.01
CA LYS A 114 13.02 -14.92 -18.41
C LYS A 114 14.05 -14.12 -19.21
N ASP A 115 14.03 -12.80 -19.03
CA ASP A 115 14.92 -11.90 -19.77
C ASP A 115 16.37 -12.00 -19.28
N LEU A 116 16.56 -12.08 -17.96
CA LEU A 116 17.88 -12.16 -17.33
C LEU A 116 18.53 -13.55 -17.44
N ARG A 117 17.73 -14.63 -17.50
CA ARG A 117 18.18 -16.04 -17.52
C ARG A 117 19.26 -16.35 -16.47
N PRO A 118 19.00 -16.04 -15.19
CA PRO A 118 19.98 -16.28 -14.13
C PRO A 118 20.19 -17.78 -13.91
N LYS A 119 21.37 -18.17 -13.43
CA LYS A 119 21.64 -19.58 -13.03
C LYS A 119 20.84 -19.99 -11.79
N LYS A 120 20.70 -19.06 -10.85
CA LYS A 120 19.94 -19.28 -9.58
C LYS A 120 19.06 -18.07 -9.29
N VAL A 121 17.91 -18.30 -8.66
CA VAL A 121 17.00 -17.25 -8.16
C VAL A 121 16.68 -17.50 -6.70
N MET A 122 16.99 -16.55 -5.87
CA MET A 122 16.60 -16.58 -4.44
C MET A 122 15.40 -15.64 -4.24
N CYS A 123 14.27 -16.22 -3.79
CA CYS A 123 13.04 -15.48 -3.53
C CYS A 123 12.99 -15.12 -2.04
N ILE A 124 12.98 -13.82 -1.73
CA ILE A 124 12.95 -13.29 -0.36
C ILE A 124 11.91 -12.18 -0.22
N HIS A 125 11.61 -11.80 1.02
CA HIS A 125 10.77 -10.63 1.34
C HIS A 125 9.34 -10.70 0.79
N GLY A 126 8.72 -11.87 0.80
CA GLY A 126 7.33 -12.04 0.35
C GLY A 126 6.63 -13.20 1.05
N ALA A 127 5.31 -13.09 1.22
CA ALA A 127 4.49 -14.13 1.84
C ALA A 127 4.44 -15.43 1.00
N HIS A 128 4.70 -15.34 -0.30
CA HIS A 128 4.56 -16.45 -1.25
C HIS A 128 5.88 -16.84 -1.93
N CYS A 129 7.02 -16.54 -1.33
CA CYS A 129 8.34 -16.81 -1.90
C CYS A 129 8.54 -18.28 -2.29
N GLN A 130 8.13 -19.23 -1.44
CA GLN A 130 8.25 -20.66 -1.75
C GLN A 130 7.42 -21.06 -2.97
N ARG A 131 6.18 -20.61 -3.03
CA ARG A 131 5.30 -20.87 -4.17
C ARG A 131 5.87 -20.31 -5.46
N PHE A 132 6.38 -19.08 -5.40
CA PHE A 132 6.98 -18.42 -6.56
C PHE A 132 8.28 -19.12 -7.01
N ALA A 133 9.13 -19.57 -6.08
CA ALA A 133 10.32 -20.36 -6.40
C ALA A 133 9.97 -21.70 -7.08
N MET A 134 8.94 -22.43 -6.60
CA MET A 134 8.45 -23.64 -7.26
C MET A 134 7.92 -23.37 -8.66
N GLU A 135 7.26 -22.25 -8.85
CA GLU A 135 6.76 -21.82 -10.15
C GLU A 135 7.90 -21.51 -11.13
N LEU A 136 8.93 -20.80 -10.71
CA LEU A 136 10.13 -20.53 -11.50
C LEU A 136 10.81 -21.84 -11.93
N LYS A 137 10.93 -22.83 -11.01
CA LYS A 137 11.45 -24.15 -11.35
C LYS A 137 10.63 -24.85 -12.42
N SER A 138 9.31 -24.88 -12.24
CA SER A 138 8.41 -25.61 -13.14
C SER A 138 8.25 -24.99 -14.52
N GLN A 139 8.18 -23.66 -14.59
CA GLN A 139 7.93 -22.96 -15.85
C GLN A 139 9.20 -22.62 -16.64
N LEU A 140 10.30 -22.34 -15.94
CA LEU A 140 11.53 -21.84 -16.55
C LEU A 140 12.72 -22.77 -16.42
N SER A 141 12.57 -23.90 -15.71
CA SER A 141 13.67 -24.84 -15.41
C SER A 141 14.88 -24.18 -14.76
N ILE A 142 14.66 -23.11 -13.98
CA ILE A 142 15.70 -22.35 -13.30
C ILE A 142 15.81 -22.87 -11.86
N ASP A 143 17.04 -22.96 -11.34
CA ASP A 143 17.25 -23.25 -9.93
C ASP A 143 16.78 -22.07 -9.07
N ALA A 144 15.60 -22.22 -8.47
CA ALA A 144 14.98 -21.18 -7.66
C ALA A 144 14.61 -21.72 -6.27
N PHE A 145 14.84 -20.95 -5.23
CA PHE A 145 14.54 -21.35 -3.85
C PHE A 145 14.15 -20.15 -2.98
N ALA A 146 13.52 -20.45 -1.88
CA ALA A 146 13.13 -19.44 -0.88
C ALA A 146 13.72 -19.86 0.47
N PRO A 147 14.81 -19.25 0.93
CA PRO A 147 15.42 -19.57 2.19
C PRO A 147 14.55 -19.13 3.37
N LYS A 148 14.68 -19.85 4.48
CA LYS A 148 14.12 -19.42 5.77
C LYS A 148 15.11 -18.51 6.49
N GLN A 149 14.60 -17.75 7.45
CA GLN A 149 15.47 -16.95 8.31
C GLN A 149 16.47 -17.84 9.06
N GLY A 150 17.75 -17.54 8.92
CA GLY A 150 18.85 -18.30 9.51
C GLY A 150 19.50 -19.35 8.59
N ASP A 151 18.92 -19.61 7.41
CA ASP A 151 19.56 -20.50 6.44
C ASP A 151 20.85 -19.86 5.89
N VAL A 152 21.89 -20.68 5.77
CA VAL A 152 23.13 -20.34 5.07
C VAL A 152 23.02 -20.87 3.64
N VAL A 153 23.28 -20.01 2.68
CA VAL A 153 23.14 -20.33 1.26
C VAL A 153 24.45 -20.06 0.53
N ASP A 154 25.01 -21.10 -0.11
CA ASP A 154 26.14 -20.99 -1.03
C ASP A 154 25.63 -20.52 -2.40
N LEU A 155 26.20 -19.42 -2.92
CA LEU A 155 25.80 -18.77 -4.17
C LEU A 155 26.65 -19.26 -5.35
#